data_e7db30afb6a97bc592187e12d09f56f1
#
_entry.id   e7db30afb6a97bc592187e12d09f56f1
#
_cell.length_a   1.000
_cell.length_b   1.000
_cell.length_c   1.000
_cell.angle_alpha   90.00
_cell.angle_beta   90.00
_cell.angle_gamma   90.00
#
_symmetry.space_group_name_H-M   'P 1'
#
loop_
_entity.id
_entity.type
_entity.pdbx_description
1 polymer ?
#
loop_
_entity_poly.entity_id
_entity_poly.type
_entity_poly.pdbx_seq_one_letter_code
_entity_poly.pdbx_strand_id
1 'polypeptide(L)'
;YNPPIDGTSIINFVYLLVLFQAYLFLYSLVVTPYLALLPELTPDVEERVSLTVAQSLFLVVSSVCFAFAGVLIATLGYRITAGIVACIAVLSFVPIGWTVRERQPMNLEDGLPRVPMVRGMLLTLRNPAFLVIAISTAFYWFGLQIIIALVPYWVETVLEKSEAFTTVLMGFFVVFNVASFFLMQKLSSLFGKYRVFLLTLLGS
;
A
#
# COMPACT_ATOMS: atom_id res chain seq x y z
N TYR A 1 -2.31 11.79 17.68
CA TYR A 1 -2.65 13.18 17.46
C TYR A 1 -3.02 13.84 18.77
N ASN A 2 -2.30 14.88 19.13
CA ASN A 2 -2.54 15.66 20.34
C ASN A 2 -2.64 17.13 19.88
N PRO A 3 -3.86 17.66 19.69
CA PRO A 3 -4.00 19.02 19.14
C PRO A 3 -3.40 20.05 20.09
N PRO A 4 -2.71 21.07 19.56
CA PRO A 4 -2.07 22.10 20.38
C PRO A 4 -3.07 23.02 21.08
N ILE A 5 -4.30 23.09 20.58
CA ILE A 5 -5.36 23.95 21.13
C ILE A 5 -6.65 23.13 21.24
N ASP A 6 -7.36 23.29 22.33
CA ASP A 6 -8.67 22.64 22.51
C ASP A 6 -9.72 23.27 21.57
N GLY A 7 -10.49 22.39 20.90
CA GLY A 7 -11.55 22.77 19.97
C GLY A 7 -11.15 22.86 18.51
N THR A 8 -12.08 23.36 17.67
CA THR A 8 -11.85 23.54 16.22
C THR A 8 -11.06 24.82 15.96
N SER A 9 -9.82 24.67 15.54
CA SER A 9 -8.92 25.79 15.21
C SER A 9 -8.18 25.52 13.91
N ILE A 10 -7.92 26.58 13.15
CA ILE A 10 -7.09 26.51 11.94
C ILE A 10 -5.66 26.03 12.27
N ILE A 11 -5.17 26.31 13.48
CA ILE A 11 -3.86 25.86 13.95
C ILE A 11 -3.84 24.34 14.07
N ASN A 12 -4.92 23.74 14.60
CA ASN A 12 -5.06 22.28 14.70
C ASN A 12 -5.12 21.63 13.31
N PHE A 13 -5.79 22.29 12.35
CA PHE A 13 -5.84 21.83 10.96
C PHE A 13 -4.46 21.86 10.31
N VAL A 14 -3.73 22.97 10.42
CA VAL A 14 -2.37 23.10 9.86
C VAL A 14 -1.41 22.10 10.53
N TYR A 15 -1.50 21.94 11.84
CA TYR A 15 -0.71 20.97 12.59
C TYR A 15 -0.96 19.52 12.12
N LEU A 16 -2.23 19.14 11.96
CA LEU A 16 -2.60 17.83 11.43
C LEU A 16 -2.07 17.62 10.00
N LEU A 17 -2.23 18.64 9.16
CA LEU A 17 -1.77 18.60 7.77
C LEU A 17 -0.25 18.41 7.69
N VAL A 18 0.52 19.15 8.47
CA VAL A 18 1.98 19.04 8.51
C VAL A 18 2.41 17.64 9.00
N LEU A 19 1.79 17.14 10.07
CA LEU A 19 2.09 15.79 10.57
C LEU A 19 1.76 14.70 9.56
N PHE A 20 0.62 14.82 8.89
CA PHE A 20 0.19 13.88 7.87
C PHE A 20 1.13 13.88 6.66
N GLN A 21 1.54 15.06 6.20
CA GLN A 21 2.52 15.18 5.11
C GLN A 21 3.90 14.64 5.51
N ALA A 22 4.34 14.93 6.72
CA ALA A 22 5.59 14.36 7.24
C ALA A 22 5.54 12.82 7.29
N TYR A 23 4.43 12.26 7.75
CA TYR A 23 4.20 10.82 7.74
C TYR A 23 4.27 10.23 6.33
N LEU A 24 3.55 10.82 5.36
CA LEU A 24 3.56 10.34 3.96
C LEU A 24 4.95 10.45 3.33
N PHE A 25 5.68 11.51 3.64
CA PHE A 25 7.06 11.69 3.17
C PHE A 25 7.99 10.60 3.72
N LEU A 26 7.96 10.36 5.02
CA LEU A 26 8.76 9.31 5.66
C LEU A 26 8.36 7.91 5.17
N TYR A 27 7.07 7.66 4.99
CA TYR A 27 6.57 6.43 4.41
C TYR A 27 7.14 6.20 3.00
N SER A 28 7.09 7.22 2.14
CA SER A 28 7.68 7.14 0.79
C SER A 28 9.18 6.89 0.81
N LEU A 29 9.92 7.51 1.73
CA LEU A 29 11.37 7.30 1.88
C LEU A 29 11.72 5.84 2.20
N VAL A 30 10.85 5.14 2.93
CA VAL A 30 11.08 3.73 3.30
C VAL A 30 10.58 2.78 2.21
N VAL A 31 9.37 3.00 1.71
CA VAL A 31 8.69 2.07 0.80
C VAL A 31 9.26 2.12 -0.62
N THR A 32 9.66 3.30 -1.09
CA THR A 32 10.18 3.43 -2.47
C THR A 32 11.47 2.63 -2.70
N PRO A 33 12.52 2.71 -1.85
CA PRO A 33 13.69 1.86 -1.99
C PRO A 33 13.36 0.37 -1.83
N TYR A 34 12.47 0.03 -0.89
CA TYR A 34 12.04 -1.35 -0.70
C TYR A 34 11.41 -1.96 -1.96
N LEU A 35 10.52 -1.22 -2.62
CA LEU A 35 9.91 -1.68 -3.87
C LEU A 35 10.91 -1.73 -5.03
N ALA A 36 11.91 -0.86 -5.04
CA ALA A 36 12.99 -0.88 -6.04
C ALA A 36 13.91 -2.10 -5.90
N LEU A 37 14.09 -2.63 -4.69
CA LEU A 37 14.89 -3.83 -4.45
C LEU A 37 14.28 -5.10 -5.09
N LEU A 38 12.96 -5.17 -5.23
CA LEU A 38 12.28 -6.37 -5.71
C LEU A 38 12.77 -6.85 -7.10
N PRO A 39 12.89 -5.97 -8.12
CA PRO A 39 13.45 -6.36 -9.42
C PRO A 39 14.96 -6.63 -9.39
N GLU A 40 15.70 -6.09 -8.42
CA GLU A 40 17.15 -6.27 -8.30
C GLU A 40 17.52 -7.59 -7.63
N LEU A 41 16.67 -8.08 -6.73
CA LEU A 41 16.90 -9.33 -5.99
C LEU A 41 16.84 -10.55 -6.90
N THR A 42 16.00 -10.51 -7.94
CA THR A 42 15.74 -11.67 -8.80
C THR A 42 15.75 -11.28 -10.27
N PRO A 43 16.79 -11.70 -11.02
CA PRO A 43 16.83 -11.53 -12.48
C PRO A 43 15.83 -12.43 -13.20
N ASP A 44 15.44 -13.55 -12.62
CA ASP A 44 14.52 -14.50 -13.23
C ASP A 44 13.05 -14.10 -13.03
N VAL A 45 12.27 -14.27 -14.09
CA VAL A 45 10.84 -13.92 -14.11
C VAL A 45 10.04 -14.84 -13.19
N GLU A 46 10.36 -16.12 -13.09
CA GLU A 46 9.66 -17.08 -12.24
C GLU A 46 9.88 -16.77 -10.75
N GLU A 47 11.10 -16.44 -10.36
CA GLU A 47 11.42 -16.03 -9.00
C GLU A 47 10.72 -14.71 -8.62
N ARG A 48 10.61 -13.75 -9.54
CA ARG A 48 9.83 -12.52 -9.33
C ARG A 48 8.37 -12.80 -9.06
N VAL A 49 7.77 -13.71 -9.81
CA VAL A 49 6.37 -14.11 -9.60
C VAL A 49 6.22 -14.72 -8.21
N SER A 50 7.12 -15.61 -7.81
CA SER A 50 7.10 -16.24 -6.49
C SER A 50 7.19 -15.20 -5.36
N LEU A 51 8.11 -14.23 -5.47
CA LEU A 51 8.25 -13.14 -4.50
C LEU A 51 6.99 -12.26 -4.44
N THR A 52 6.39 -11.94 -5.58
CA THR A 52 5.15 -11.16 -5.64
C THR A 52 3.98 -11.92 -4.99
N VAL A 53 3.90 -13.23 -5.17
CA VAL A 53 2.92 -14.08 -4.50
C VAL A 53 3.14 -14.07 -2.99
N ALA A 54 4.38 -14.24 -2.52
CA ALA A 54 4.71 -14.14 -1.10
C ALA A 54 4.34 -12.78 -0.52
N GLN A 55 4.67 -11.68 -1.21
CA GLN A 55 4.28 -10.32 -0.80
C GLN A 55 2.75 -10.18 -0.70
N SER A 56 2.01 -10.74 -1.63
CA SER A 56 0.54 -10.72 -1.62
C SER A 56 -0.04 -11.51 -0.44
N LEU A 57 0.57 -12.63 -0.07
CA LEU A 57 0.18 -13.39 1.13
C LEU A 57 0.38 -12.56 2.40
N PHE A 58 1.50 -11.85 2.53
CA PHE A 58 1.74 -10.96 3.67
C PHE A 58 0.76 -9.78 3.70
N LEU A 59 0.33 -9.26 2.55
CA LEU A 59 -0.74 -8.26 2.48
C LEU A 59 -2.07 -8.80 3.04
N VAL A 60 -2.42 -10.05 2.72
CA VAL A 60 -3.59 -10.72 3.28
C VAL A 60 -3.47 -10.84 4.80
N VAL A 61 -2.33 -11.30 5.30
CA VAL A 61 -2.07 -11.41 6.75
C VAL A 61 -2.19 -10.03 7.42
N SER A 62 -1.61 -8.99 6.84
CA SER A 62 -1.69 -7.63 7.38
C SER A 62 -3.12 -7.09 7.39
N SER A 63 -3.94 -7.41 6.39
CA SER A 63 -5.36 -7.04 6.35
C SER A 63 -6.16 -7.69 7.49
N VAL A 64 -5.87 -8.95 7.79
CA VAL A 64 -6.48 -9.64 8.94
C VAL A 64 -6.03 -8.99 10.25
N CYS A 65 -4.74 -8.70 10.42
CA CYS A 65 -4.23 -8.00 11.61
C CYS A 65 -4.87 -6.62 11.75
N PHE A 66 -5.06 -5.89 10.65
CA PHE A 66 -5.72 -4.59 10.65
C PHE A 66 -7.18 -4.68 11.13
N ALA A 67 -7.91 -5.75 10.81
CA ALA A 67 -9.27 -5.94 11.30
C ALA A 67 -9.36 -5.99 12.84
N PHE A 68 -8.30 -6.42 13.52
CA PHE A 68 -8.20 -6.41 14.99
C PHE A 68 -7.81 -5.05 15.58
N ALA A 69 -7.40 -4.08 14.76
CA ALA A 69 -6.94 -2.77 15.25
C ALA A 69 -8.03 -2.05 16.06
N GLY A 70 -9.31 -2.15 15.67
CA GLY A 70 -10.43 -1.57 16.39
C GLY A 70 -10.56 -2.14 17.81
N VAL A 71 -10.39 -3.44 17.97
CA VAL A 71 -10.42 -4.11 19.29
C VAL A 71 -9.25 -3.67 20.16
N LEU A 72 -8.05 -3.59 19.57
CA LEU A 72 -6.85 -3.13 20.28
C LEU A 72 -6.99 -1.68 20.74
N ILE A 73 -7.55 -0.82 19.91
CA ILE A 73 -7.82 0.59 20.27
C ILE A 73 -8.84 0.68 21.41
N ALA A 74 -9.90 -0.11 21.35
CA ALA A 74 -10.93 -0.13 22.39
C ALA A 74 -10.42 -0.64 23.74
N THR A 75 -9.46 -1.59 23.74
CA THR A 75 -8.93 -2.21 24.98
C THR A 75 -7.73 -1.49 25.54
N LEU A 76 -6.78 -1.07 24.70
CA LEU A 76 -5.48 -0.52 25.07
C LEU A 76 -5.37 1.00 24.88
N GLY A 77 -6.33 1.58 24.13
CA GLY A 77 -6.29 2.98 23.75
C GLY A 77 -5.37 3.27 22.57
N TYR A 78 -5.55 4.44 21.94
CA TYR A 78 -4.82 4.84 20.74
C TYR A 78 -3.30 4.88 20.88
N ARG A 79 -2.79 5.39 22.03
CA ARG A 79 -1.34 5.59 22.22
C ARG A 79 -0.59 4.27 22.26
N ILE A 80 -1.09 3.30 23.05
CA ILE A 80 -0.43 2.00 23.22
C ILE A 80 -0.54 1.21 21.92
N THR A 81 -1.70 1.18 21.27
CA THR A 81 -1.89 0.52 19.99
C THR A 81 -0.98 1.09 18.91
N ALA A 82 -0.87 2.41 18.79
CA ALA A 82 0.05 3.05 17.86
C ALA A 82 1.52 2.69 18.14
N GLY A 83 1.91 2.65 19.43
CA GLY A 83 3.25 2.22 19.84
C GLY A 83 3.55 0.78 19.43
N ILE A 84 2.63 -0.15 19.66
CA ILE A 84 2.77 -1.56 19.28
C ILE A 84 2.93 -1.68 17.76
N VAL A 85 2.06 -1.03 16.99
CA VAL A 85 2.12 -1.07 15.52
C VAL A 85 3.43 -0.47 15.00
N ALA A 86 3.86 0.64 15.57
CA ALA A 86 5.15 1.26 15.21
C ALA A 86 6.34 0.34 15.52
N CYS A 87 6.36 -0.32 16.67
CA CYS A 87 7.38 -1.30 17.01
C CYS A 87 7.40 -2.48 16.03
N ILE A 88 6.25 -3.04 15.70
CA ILE A 88 6.15 -4.13 14.74
C ILE A 88 6.66 -3.68 13.37
N ALA A 89 6.29 -2.47 12.92
CA ALA A 89 6.74 -1.92 11.65
C ALA A 89 8.28 -1.78 11.62
N VAL A 90 8.89 -1.19 12.64
CA VAL A 90 10.35 -1.05 12.73
C VAL A 90 11.04 -2.41 12.75
N LEU A 91 10.57 -3.35 13.58
CA LEU A 91 11.12 -4.69 13.68
C LEU A 91 11.02 -5.47 12.35
N SER A 92 9.99 -5.23 11.55
CA SER A 92 9.83 -5.86 10.23
C SER A 92 10.89 -5.43 9.22
N PHE A 93 11.45 -4.22 9.36
CA PHE A 93 12.52 -3.73 8.47
C PHE A 93 13.93 -4.13 8.92
N VAL A 94 14.13 -4.51 10.17
CA VAL A 94 15.45 -4.91 10.70
C VAL A 94 16.09 -6.07 9.91
N PRO A 95 15.37 -7.18 9.59
CA PRO A 95 15.93 -8.28 8.82
C PRO A 95 16.39 -7.86 7.41
N ILE A 96 15.72 -6.88 6.80
CA ILE A 96 16.07 -6.39 5.45
C ILE A 96 17.48 -5.80 5.48
N GLY A 97 17.80 -4.95 6.48
CA GLY A 97 19.11 -4.34 6.60
C GLY A 97 20.27 -5.33 6.84
N TRP A 98 19.97 -6.51 7.40
CA TRP A 98 20.99 -7.51 7.70
C TRP A 98 21.11 -8.61 6.63
N THR A 99 20.02 -8.94 5.98
CA THR A 99 19.95 -10.09 5.08
C THR A 99 20.10 -9.70 3.61
N VAL A 100 19.57 -8.55 3.23
CA VAL A 100 19.61 -8.09 1.85
C VAL A 100 20.97 -7.46 1.58
N ARG A 101 21.80 -8.19 0.81
CA ARG A 101 23.02 -7.64 0.22
C ARG A 101 22.67 -7.15 -1.17
N GLU A 102 22.89 -5.88 -1.43
CA GLU A 102 22.85 -5.35 -2.79
C GLU A 102 23.81 -6.18 -3.66
N ARG A 103 23.27 -6.86 -4.67
CA ARG A 103 24.14 -7.41 -5.70
C ARG A 103 24.85 -6.22 -6.34
N GLN A 104 26.17 -6.27 -6.34
CA GLN A 104 26.94 -5.29 -7.12
C GLN A 104 26.34 -5.24 -8.52
N PRO A 105 26.07 -4.04 -9.06
CA PRO A 105 25.54 -3.93 -10.40
C PRO A 105 26.44 -4.79 -11.29
N MET A 106 25.82 -5.80 -11.92
CA MET A 106 26.49 -6.68 -12.87
C MET A 106 27.31 -5.75 -13.75
N ASN A 107 28.65 -5.90 -13.71
CA ASN A 107 29.61 -5.00 -14.32
C ASN A 107 29.03 -4.45 -15.61
N LEU A 108 28.52 -3.24 -15.58
CA LEU A 108 28.19 -2.44 -16.75
C LEU A 108 29.54 -1.95 -17.31
N GLU A 109 30.45 -2.92 -17.57
CA GLU A 109 31.71 -2.65 -18.25
C GLU A 109 31.49 -2.18 -19.70
N ASP A 110 30.27 -2.31 -20.20
CA ASP A 110 29.89 -1.79 -21.48
C ASP A 110 29.27 -0.40 -21.35
N GLY A 111 30.10 0.60 -21.03
CA GLY A 111 30.00 1.97 -21.50
C GLY A 111 28.65 2.72 -21.50
N LEU A 112 27.63 2.21 -20.82
CA LEU A 112 26.36 2.94 -20.71
C LEU A 112 26.57 4.18 -19.83
N PRO A 113 26.37 5.38 -20.36
CA PRO A 113 26.59 6.60 -19.62
C PRO A 113 25.63 6.61 -18.40
N ARG A 114 26.20 6.79 -17.21
CA ARG A 114 25.40 7.01 -15.99
C ARG A 114 24.52 8.24 -16.20
N VAL A 115 23.23 8.01 -16.41
CA VAL A 115 22.28 9.11 -16.59
C VAL A 115 22.04 9.74 -15.24
N PRO A 116 22.28 11.04 -15.05
CA PRO A 116 21.94 11.72 -13.79
C PRO A 116 20.48 11.47 -13.42
N MET A 117 20.21 11.24 -12.15
CA MET A 117 18.86 10.89 -11.63
C MET A 117 17.75 11.80 -12.18
N VAL A 118 17.96 13.11 -12.17
CA VAL A 118 16.99 14.10 -12.69
C VAL A 118 16.74 13.88 -14.20
N ARG A 119 17.78 13.63 -14.98
CA ARG A 119 17.64 13.37 -16.41
C ARG A 119 16.93 12.05 -16.67
N GLY A 120 17.21 11.02 -15.87
CA GLY A 120 16.50 9.73 -15.93
C GLY A 120 15.00 9.92 -15.64
N MET A 121 14.62 10.66 -14.60
CA MET A 121 13.23 10.99 -14.31
C MET A 121 12.54 11.71 -15.48
N LEU A 122 13.19 12.72 -16.06
CA LEU A 122 12.64 13.45 -17.20
C LEU A 122 12.45 12.57 -18.43
N LEU A 123 13.39 11.66 -18.70
CA LEU A 123 13.26 10.68 -19.78
C LEU A 123 12.10 9.72 -19.56
N THR A 124 11.92 9.24 -18.33
CA THR A 124 10.81 8.38 -17.95
C THR A 124 9.46 9.10 -18.13
N LEU A 125 9.37 10.36 -17.70
CA LEU A 125 8.17 11.19 -17.88
C LEU A 125 7.90 11.55 -19.35
N ARG A 126 8.86 11.45 -20.23
CA ARG A 126 8.65 11.63 -21.68
C ARG A 126 8.17 10.36 -22.38
N ASN A 127 8.22 9.22 -21.73
CA ASN A 127 7.73 7.97 -22.31
C ASN A 127 6.20 7.90 -22.22
N PRO A 128 5.47 7.93 -23.35
CA PRO A 128 4.00 7.95 -23.34
C PRO A 128 3.39 6.69 -22.74
N ALA A 129 4.01 5.53 -22.93
CA ALA A 129 3.55 4.28 -22.34
C ALA A 129 3.63 4.32 -20.80
N PHE A 130 4.71 4.89 -20.27
CA PHE A 130 4.86 5.09 -18.82
C PHE A 130 3.80 6.07 -18.29
N LEU A 131 3.56 7.18 -18.99
CA LEU A 131 2.57 8.17 -18.56
C LEU A 131 1.15 7.59 -18.53
N VAL A 132 0.77 6.83 -19.55
CA VAL A 132 -0.54 6.18 -19.57
C VAL A 132 -0.71 5.23 -18.37
N ILE A 133 0.27 4.38 -18.11
CA ILE A 133 0.22 3.45 -16.97
C ILE A 133 0.20 4.22 -15.64
N ALA A 134 1.05 5.22 -15.48
CA ALA A 134 1.16 6.00 -14.25
C ALA A 134 -0.14 6.77 -13.94
N ILE A 135 -0.72 7.44 -14.96
CA ILE A 135 -1.97 8.18 -14.82
C ILE A 135 -3.13 7.22 -14.52
N SER A 136 -3.25 6.12 -15.27
CA SER A 136 -4.30 5.12 -15.04
C SER A 136 -4.23 4.54 -13.63
N THR A 137 -3.03 4.20 -13.17
CA THR A 137 -2.80 3.68 -11.82
C THR A 137 -3.14 4.73 -10.76
N ALA A 138 -2.77 5.99 -10.98
CA ALA A 138 -3.09 7.08 -10.06
C ALA A 138 -4.62 7.28 -9.94
N PHE A 139 -5.35 7.30 -11.05
CA PHE A 139 -6.82 7.41 -11.03
C PHE A 139 -7.50 6.20 -10.38
N TYR A 140 -6.98 5.00 -10.63
CA TYR A 140 -7.49 3.78 -9.99
C TYR A 140 -7.35 3.85 -8.46
N TRP A 141 -6.15 4.17 -7.96
CA TRP A 141 -5.92 4.31 -6.52
C TRP A 141 -6.72 5.46 -5.91
N PHE A 142 -6.82 6.58 -6.62
CA PHE A 142 -7.62 7.72 -6.18
C PHE A 142 -9.10 7.35 -6.02
N GLY A 143 -9.68 6.65 -7.01
CA GLY A 143 -11.06 6.17 -6.93
C GLY A 143 -11.29 5.22 -5.76
N LEU A 144 -10.41 4.23 -5.57
CA LEU A 144 -10.47 3.31 -4.44
C LEU A 144 -10.42 4.03 -3.08
N GLN A 145 -9.51 4.99 -2.93
CA GLN A 145 -9.35 5.74 -1.68
C GLN A 145 -10.58 6.60 -1.36
N ILE A 146 -11.22 7.18 -2.38
CA ILE A 146 -12.48 7.92 -2.20
C ILE A 146 -13.58 6.97 -1.70
N ILE A 147 -13.75 5.81 -2.34
CA ILE A 147 -14.77 4.84 -1.93
C ILE A 147 -14.56 4.44 -0.48
N ILE A 148 -13.35 4.04 -0.10
CA ILE A 148 -13.02 3.63 1.27
C ILE A 148 -13.28 4.77 2.27
N ALA A 149 -12.90 6.00 1.93
CA ALA A 149 -13.10 7.16 2.79
C ALA A 149 -14.59 7.53 2.96
N LEU A 150 -15.42 7.27 1.96
CA LEU A 150 -16.85 7.57 2.00
C LEU A 150 -17.66 6.54 2.82
N VAL A 151 -17.16 5.32 2.99
CA VAL A 151 -17.90 4.25 3.69
C VAL A 151 -18.38 4.67 5.09
N PRO A 152 -17.56 5.24 5.99
CA PRO A 152 -18.03 5.68 7.31
C PRO A 152 -19.15 6.71 7.21
N TYR A 153 -19.00 7.70 6.33
CA TYR A 153 -20.02 8.73 6.12
C TYR A 153 -21.33 8.15 5.59
N TRP A 154 -21.23 7.16 4.70
CA TRP A 154 -22.40 6.51 4.15
C TRP A 154 -23.15 5.68 5.19
N VAL A 155 -22.42 5.00 6.07
CA VAL A 155 -22.99 4.24 7.19
C VAL A 155 -23.71 5.16 8.16
N GLU A 156 -23.11 6.29 8.51
CA GLU A 156 -23.65 7.25 9.46
C GLU A 156 -24.83 8.03 8.88
N THR A 157 -24.70 8.54 7.64
CA THR A 157 -25.67 9.48 7.05
C THR A 157 -26.83 8.79 6.33
N VAL A 158 -26.55 7.67 5.63
CA VAL A 158 -27.56 6.99 4.79
C VAL A 158 -28.17 5.80 5.50
N LEU A 159 -27.35 5.01 6.19
CA LEU A 159 -27.83 3.84 6.92
C LEU A 159 -28.27 4.16 8.35
N GLU A 160 -27.98 5.37 8.85
CA GLU A 160 -28.30 5.82 10.21
C GLU A 160 -27.81 4.80 11.29
N LYS A 161 -26.65 4.17 11.04
CA LYS A 161 -26.05 3.16 11.91
C LYS A 161 -24.86 3.72 12.68
N SER A 162 -24.55 3.09 13.80
CA SER A 162 -23.40 3.46 14.64
C SER A 162 -22.07 3.12 13.97
N GLU A 163 -20.99 3.75 14.43
CA GLU A 163 -19.62 3.46 14.02
C GLU A 163 -19.25 1.97 14.13
N ALA A 164 -19.84 1.25 15.09
CA ALA A 164 -19.66 -0.19 15.24
C ALA A 164 -20.08 -0.97 13.98
N PHE A 165 -21.10 -0.50 13.27
CA PHE A 165 -21.55 -1.11 12.01
C PHE A 165 -20.52 -0.91 10.90
N THR A 166 -19.83 0.22 10.87
CA THR A 166 -18.70 0.46 9.95
C THR A 166 -17.59 -0.58 10.14
N THR A 167 -17.28 -0.92 11.40
CA THR A 167 -16.28 -1.96 11.71
C THR A 167 -16.70 -3.32 11.17
N VAL A 168 -17.98 -3.68 11.31
CA VAL A 168 -18.51 -4.94 10.76
C VAL A 168 -18.42 -4.94 9.24
N LEU A 169 -18.79 -3.84 8.58
CA LEU A 169 -18.73 -3.71 7.13
C LEU A 169 -17.30 -3.83 6.62
N MET A 170 -16.35 -3.17 7.28
CA MET A 170 -14.92 -3.28 6.97
C MET A 170 -14.38 -4.70 7.22
N GLY A 171 -14.87 -5.40 8.22
CA GLY A 171 -14.58 -6.82 8.44
C GLY A 171 -15.01 -7.70 7.27
N PHE A 172 -16.23 -7.51 6.76
CA PHE A 172 -16.67 -8.19 5.54
C PHE A 172 -15.78 -7.87 4.34
N PHE A 173 -15.41 -6.59 4.17
CA PHE A 173 -14.49 -6.20 3.08
C PHE A 173 -13.16 -6.97 3.15
N VAL A 174 -12.58 -7.15 4.33
CA VAL A 174 -11.35 -7.94 4.52
C VAL A 174 -11.58 -9.41 4.14
N VAL A 175 -12.69 -10.02 4.58
CA VAL A 175 -13.02 -11.42 4.27
C VAL A 175 -13.17 -11.61 2.76
N PHE A 176 -13.89 -10.72 2.07
CA PHE A 176 -14.05 -10.78 0.63
C PHE A 176 -12.71 -10.54 -0.11
N ASN A 177 -11.85 -9.66 0.40
CA ASN A 177 -10.52 -9.41 -0.16
C ASN A 177 -9.67 -10.68 -0.11
N VAL A 178 -9.65 -11.36 1.03
CA VAL A 178 -8.93 -12.64 1.21
C VAL A 178 -9.50 -13.72 0.28
N ALA A 179 -10.82 -13.87 0.22
CA ALA A 179 -11.49 -14.83 -0.64
C ALA A 179 -11.20 -14.56 -2.13
N SER A 180 -11.23 -13.29 -2.52
CA SER A 180 -10.91 -12.86 -3.89
C SER A 180 -9.49 -13.20 -4.30
N PHE A 181 -8.52 -13.14 -3.38
CA PHE A 181 -7.14 -13.50 -3.65
C PHE A 181 -7.02 -14.97 -4.11
N PHE A 182 -7.63 -15.90 -3.37
CA PHE A 182 -7.62 -17.33 -3.75
C PHE A 182 -8.42 -17.60 -5.01
N LEU A 183 -9.55 -16.91 -5.18
CA LEU A 183 -10.39 -17.03 -6.36
C LEU A 183 -9.63 -16.57 -7.62
N MET A 184 -8.94 -15.44 -7.54
CA MET A 184 -8.16 -14.88 -8.64
C MET A 184 -6.99 -15.75 -9.06
N GLN A 185 -6.31 -16.40 -8.12
CA GLN A 185 -5.28 -17.39 -8.45
C GLN A 185 -5.85 -18.55 -9.26
N LYS A 186 -6.99 -19.09 -8.84
CA LYS A 186 -7.67 -20.19 -9.53
C LYS A 186 -8.21 -19.78 -10.89
N LEU A 187 -8.82 -18.61 -11.01
CA LEU A 187 -9.30 -18.09 -12.30
C LEU A 187 -8.13 -17.83 -13.25
N SER A 188 -7.05 -17.24 -12.76
CA SER A 188 -5.87 -16.95 -13.58
C SER A 188 -5.20 -18.20 -14.13
N SER A 189 -5.22 -19.32 -13.39
CA SER A 189 -4.71 -20.60 -13.87
C SER A 189 -5.62 -21.25 -14.90
N LEU A 190 -6.95 -21.06 -14.82
CA LEU A 190 -7.94 -21.66 -15.72
C LEU A 190 -8.13 -20.88 -17.03
N PHE A 191 -8.23 -19.56 -16.94
CA PHE A 191 -8.61 -18.70 -18.09
C PHE A 191 -7.44 -17.89 -18.66
N GLY A 192 -6.29 -17.94 -18.02
CA GLY A 192 -5.10 -17.14 -18.37
C GLY A 192 -5.17 -15.71 -17.84
N LYS A 193 -4.00 -15.17 -17.51
CA LYS A 193 -3.82 -13.88 -16.81
C LYS A 193 -4.48 -12.70 -17.54
N TYR A 194 -4.37 -12.65 -18.88
CA TYR A 194 -4.90 -11.53 -19.69
C TYR A 194 -6.43 -11.47 -19.69
N ARG A 195 -7.09 -12.62 -19.85
CA ARG A 195 -8.57 -12.66 -19.87
C ARG A 195 -9.17 -12.34 -18.52
N VAL A 196 -8.56 -12.83 -17.44
CA VAL A 196 -9.00 -12.54 -16.07
C VAL A 196 -8.82 -11.05 -15.77
N PHE A 197 -7.71 -10.44 -16.19
CA PHE A 197 -7.49 -9.00 -16.04
C PHE A 197 -8.58 -8.17 -16.76
N LEU A 198 -8.92 -8.52 -18.01
CA LEU A 198 -10.00 -7.83 -18.76
C LEU A 198 -11.37 -8.00 -18.09
N LEU A 199 -11.68 -9.21 -17.62
CA LEU A 199 -12.96 -9.47 -16.94
C LEU A 199 -13.09 -8.68 -15.63
N THR A 200 -12.03 -8.58 -14.85
CA THR A 200 -12.06 -7.80 -13.61
C THR A 200 -12.15 -6.30 -13.86
N LEU A 201 -11.54 -5.82 -14.93
CA LEU A 201 -11.58 -4.41 -15.32
C LEU A 201 -12.98 -3.99 -15.83
N LEU A 202 -13.71 -4.91 -16.46
CA LEU A 202 -15.10 -4.68 -16.91
C LEU A 202 -16.11 -4.82 -15.76
N GLY A 203 -15.76 -5.53 -14.68
CA GLY A 203 -16.61 -5.75 -13.52
C GLY A 203 -16.39 -4.73 -12.36
N SER A 204 -15.39 -3.87 -12.47
CA SER A 204 -15.09 -2.83 -11.48
C SER A 204 -15.71 -1.50 -11.88
#